data_6be7c00641cd986d89de6a64af77c2d8
#
_entry.id   6be7c00641cd986d89de6a64af77c2d8
#
_cell.length_a   1.000
_cell.length_b   1.000
_cell.length_c   1.000
_cell.angle_alpha   90.00
_cell.angle_beta   90.00
_cell.angle_gamma   90.00
#
_symmetry.space_group_name_H-M   'P 1'
#
loop_
_entity.id
_entity.type
_entity.pdbx_description
1 polymer ?
#
loop_
_entity_poly.entity_id
_entity_poly.type
_entity_poly.pdbx_seq_one_letter_code
_entity_poly.pdbx_strand_id
1 'polypeptide(L)'
;MTWVRIDDQFSQHPKVLKAGPLAMAMQVAGLCYCNQNLTDGFIPWTRARALLAWEVLGKQEELGRRQYTVSVTCGMAGDDVTSEFVIGLLVDAGMWELVDGGYVIHDYQDYQPTKADFEAERTQKQAAGKAGGIAAAKARARRPLKR
;
A
#
# COMPACT_ATOMS: atom_id res chain seq x y z
N MET A 1 12.47 -5.97 -1.71
CA MET A 1 11.64 -4.92 -1.07
C MET A 1 10.98 -4.15 -2.20
N THR A 2 9.67 -4.09 -2.23
CA THR A 2 8.89 -3.40 -3.25
C THR A 2 8.44 -2.05 -2.71
N TRP A 3 8.38 -1.03 -3.56
CA TRP A 3 7.96 0.32 -3.20
C TRP A 3 6.56 0.56 -3.73
N VAL A 4 5.74 1.26 -2.96
CA VAL A 4 4.47 1.81 -3.44
C VAL A 4 4.77 3.12 -4.17
N ARG A 5 4.15 3.29 -5.34
CA ARG A 5 4.26 4.53 -6.11
C ARG A 5 3.16 5.48 -5.69
N ILE A 6 3.53 6.70 -5.33
CA ILE A 6 2.60 7.77 -4.99
C ILE A 6 3.03 8.99 -5.81
N ASP A 7 2.07 9.58 -6.52
CA ASP A 7 2.25 10.80 -7.30
C ASP A 7 2.55 11.98 -6.36
N ASP A 8 3.39 12.91 -6.78
CA ASP A 8 3.77 14.09 -5.98
C ASP A 8 2.58 15.05 -5.75
N GLN A 9 1.56 15.00 -6.60
CA GLN A 9 0.33 15.77 -6.46
C GLN A 9 -0.79 15.01 -5.73
N PHE A 10 -0.53 13.78 -5.27
CA PHE A 10 -1.53 12.92 -4.62
C PHE A 10 -2.27 13.62 -3.48
N SER A 11 -1.54 14.36 -2.62
CA SER A 11 -2.15 15.05 -1.48
C SER A 11 -3.09 16.20 -1.87
N GLN A 12 -2.98 16.71 -3.11
CA GLN A 12 -3.79 17.78 -3.64
C GLN A 12 -4.85 17.29 -4.63
N HIS A 13 -4.89 16.00 -4.90
CA HIS A 13 -5.86 15.43 -5.80
C HIS A 13 -7.30 15.64 -5.29
N PRO A 14 -8.25 16.08 -6.13
CA PRO A 14 -9.62 16.42 -5.69
C PRO A 14 -10.33 15.31 -4.90
N LYS A 15 -10.15 14.04 -5.29
CA LYS A 15 -10.72 12.89 -4.55
C LYS A 15 -10.11 12.79 -3.15
N VAL A 16 -8.80 13.01 -2.98
CA VAL A 16 -8.11 12.96 -1.69
C VAL A 16 -8.53 14.11 -0.79
N LEU A 17 -8.62 15.33 -1.34
CA LEU A 17 -9.10 16.50 -0.61
C LEU A 17 -10.56 16.32 -0.14
N LYS A 18 -11.41 15.73 -0.98
CA LYS A 18 -12.81 15.40 -0.62
C LYS A 18 -12.88 14.36 0.50
N ALA A 19 -12.06 13.32 0.44
CA ALA A 19 -12.06 12.22 1.40
C ALA A 19 -11.42 12.59 2.75
N GLY A 20 -10.47 13.52 2.75
CA GLY A 20 -9.81 14.03 3.95
C GLY A 20 -8.59 13.22 4.41
N PRO A 21 -7.89 13.70 5.46
CA PRO A 21 -6.57 13.20 5.83
C PRO A 21 -6.56 11.75 6.35
N LEU A 22 -7.59 11.30 7.06
CA LEU A 22 -7.68 9.90 7.52
C LEU A 22 -7.91 8.94 6.36
N ALA A 23 -8.75 9.32 5.41
CA ALA A 23 -8.97 8.54 4.19
C ALA A 23 -7.70 8.50 3.34
N MET A 24 -6.93 9.60 3.27
CA MET A 24 -5.62 9.61 2.63
C MET A 24 -4.65 8.62 3.28
N ALA A 25 -4.58 8.59 4.62
CA ALA A 25 -3.75 7.62 5.35
C ALA A 25 -4.21 6.18 5.10
N MET A 26 -5.51 5.92 5.09
CA MET A 26 -6.08 4.61 4.80
C MET A 26 -5.82 4.18 3.35
N GLN A 27 -5.89 5.10 2.39
CA GLN A 27 -5.53 4.83 1.00
C GLN A 27 -4.08 4.37 0.88
N VAL A 28 -3.14 5.06 1.52
CA VAL A 28 -1.72 4.66 1.52
C VAL A 28 -1.52 3.28 2.15
N ALA A 29 -2.18 3.01 3.28
CA ALA A 29 -2.14 1.70 3.93
C ALA A 29 -2.73 0.59 3.03
N GLY A 30 -3.81 0.89 2.31
CA GLY A 30 -4.41 -0.01 1.32
C GLY A 30 -3.47 -0.32 0.16
N LEU A 31 -2.82 0.70 -0.41
CA LEU A 31 -1.81 0.51 -1.45
C LEU A 31 -0.65 -0.37 -0.97
N CYS A 32 -0.15 -0.11 0.25
CA CYS A 32 0.90 -0.94 0.86
C CYS A 32 0.46 -2.40 1.02
N TYR A 33 -0.78 -2.62 1.50
CA TYR A 33 -1.34 -3.96 1.66
C TYR A 33 -1.42 -4.69 0.31
N CYS A 34 -1.98 -4.05 -0.71
CA CYS A 34 -2.14 -4.65 -2.03
C CYS A 34 -0.79 -4.99 -2.69
N ASN A 35 0.19 -4.10 -2.57
CA ASN A 35 1.54 -4.31 -3.09
C ASN A 35 2.25 -5.46 -2.35
N GLN A 36 2.15 -5.51 -1.02
CA GLN A 36 2.77 -6.57 -0.20
C GLN A 36 2.18 -7.94 -0.49
N ASN A 37 0.86 -8.03 -0.70
CA ASN A 37 0.14 -9.29 -0.85
C ASN A 37 -0.16 -9.65 -2.32
N LEU A 38 0.23 -8.82 -3.28
CA LEU A 38 0.01 -9.00 -4.72
C LEU A 38 -1.46 -9.28 -5.06
N THR A 39 -2.35 -8.44 -4.52
CA THR A 39 -3.81 -8.58 -4.68
C THR A 39 -4.40 -7.74 -5.80
N ASP A 40 -3.53 -7.04 -6.58
CA ASP A 40 -3.93 -6.20 -7.72
C ASP A 40 -5.04 -5.18 -7.37
N GLY A 41 -4.94 -4.60 -6.17
CA GLY A 41 -5.87 -3.59 -5.67
C GLY A 41 -7.02 -4.13 -4.81
N PHE A 42 -7.19 -5.45 -4.69
CA PHE A 42 -8.26 -6.02 -3.87
C PHE A 42 -7.91 -6.07 -2.38
N ILE A 43 -8.84 -5.60 -1.54
CA ILE A 43 -8.71 -5.58 -0.07
C ILE A 43 -9.93 -6.26 0.53
N PRO A 44 -9.79 -7.44 1.18
CA PRO A 44 -10.90 -8.11 1.87
C PRO A 44 -11.49 -7.23 2.99
N TRP A 45 -12.78 -7.33 3.26
CA TRP A 45 -13.46 -6.53 4.31
C TRP A 45 -12.77 -6.59 5.67
N THR A 46 -12.35 -7.78 6.08
CA THR A 46 -11.65 -7.95 7.37
C THR A 46 -10.33 -7.21 7.43
N ARG A 47 -9.64 -7.08 6.28
CA ARG A 47 -8.39 -6.35 6.19
C ARG A 47 -8.60 -4.85 6.06
N ALA A 48 -9.58 -4.41 5.30
CA ALA A 48 -9.92 -3.00 5.15
C ALA A 48 -10.15 -2.34 6.53
N ARG A 49 -10.87 -3.01 7.43
CA ARG A 49 -11.12 -2.56 8.80
C ARG A 49 -9.87 -2.50 9.68
N ALA A 50 -8.86 -3.32 9.38
CA ALA A 50 -7.64 -3.46 10.18
C ALA A 50 -6.41 -2.77 9.55
N LEU A 51 -6.58 -1.95 8.50
CA LEU A 51 -5.46 -1.29 7.82
C LEU A 51 -4.78 -0.24 8.70
N LEU A 52 -5.54 0.44 9.56
CA LEU A 52 -5.04 1.39 10.53
C LEU A 52 -5.29 0.86 11.94
N ALA A 53 -4.41 1.19 12.87
CA ALA A 53 -4.55 0.79 14.28
C ALA A 53 -5.55 1.72 14.99
N TRP A 54 -6.84 1.55 14.73
CA TRP A 54 -7.92 2.39 15.27
C TRP A 54 -7.97 2.44 16.79
N GLU A 55 -7.58 1.35 17.46
CA GLU A 55 -7.50 1.27 18.92
C GLU A 55 -6.52 2.27 19.52
N VAL A 56 -5.49 2.65 18.76
CA VAL A 56 -4.49 3.65 19.21
C VAL A 56 -5.02 5.07 19.02
N LEU A 57 -5.93 5.28 18.06
CA LEU A 57 -6.51 6.59 17.79
C LEU A 57 -7.57 7.00 18.84
N GLY A 58 -8.20 6.03 19.52
CA GLY A 58 -9.23 6.25 20.53
C GLY A 58 -8.75 6.19 21.99
N LYS A 59 -7.54 5.69 22.27
CA LYS A 59 -7.00 5.62 23.62
C LYS A 59 -6.03 6.77 23.87
N GLN A 60 -6.42 7.68 24.76
CA GLN A 60 -5.49 8.57 25.47
C GLN A 60 -4.63 7.71 26.42
N GLU A 61 -3.66 6.97 25.91
CA GLU A 61 -2.62 6.45 26.76
C GLU A 61 -1.53 7.51 26.88
N GLU A 62 -1.23 7.88 28.13
CA GLU A 62 -0.11 8.71 28.53
C GLU A 62 1.22 8.10 28.05
N LEU A 63 1.56 8.33 26.79
CA LEU A 63 2.93 8.11 26.35
C LEU A 63 3.72 9.36 26.75
N GLY A 64 4.34 9.28 27.93
CA GLY A 64 5.23 10.23 28.57
C GLY A 64 5.46 11.58 27.88
N ARG A 65 4.83 12.64 28.36
CA ARG A 65 5.08 14.07 28.11
C ARG A 65 4.77 14.71 26.75
N ARG A 66 4.23 14.02 25.75
CA ARG A 66 3.67 14.67 24.56
C ARG A 66 2.27 14.15 24.29
N GLN A 67 1.31 14.90 24.76
CA GLN A 67 -0.11 14.72 24.44
C GLN A 67 -0.32 15.15 22.99
N TYR A 68 -0.39 14.21 22.07
CA TYR A 68 -0.91 14.45 20.75
C TYR A 68 -2.40 14.13 20.76
N THR A 69 -3.22 15.12 21.01
CA THR A 69 -4.65 15.01 20.79
C THR A 69 -4.88 15.19 19.30
N VAL A 70 -5.01 14.09 18.58
CA VAL A 70 -5.58 14.14 17.22
C VAL A 70 -7.10 14.24 17.42
N SER A 71 -7.59 15.43 17.66
CA SER A 71 -9.02 15.74 17.55
C SER A 71 -9.35 15.73 16.08
N VAL A 72 -9.76 14.57 15.55
CA VAL A 72 -10.41 14.52 14.25
C VAL A 72 -11.83 15.02 14.47
N THR A 73 -11.99 16.33 14.52
CA THR A 73 -13.30 16.98 14.43
C THR A 73 -13.77 16.84 12.98
N CYS A 74 -14.28 15.68 12.63
CA CYS A 74 -15.23 15.56 11.56
C CYS A 74 -16.51 16.22 12.12
N GLY A 75 -16.91 17.39 11.65
CA GLY A 75 -17.92 18.33 12.11
C GLY A 75 -19.26 17.85 12.73
N MET A 76 -19.27 16.71 13.35
CA MET A 76 -20.35 16.13 14.13
C MET A 76 -19.84 15.84 15.53
N ALA A 77 -20.36 16.57 16.49
CA ALA A 77 -20.04 16.41 17.89
C ALA A 77 -20.44 14.99 18.34
N GLY A 78 -19.47 14.17 18.73
CA GLY A 78 -19.69 12.99 19.57
C GLY A 78 -19.58 11.61 18.92
N ASP A 79 -19.32 11.49 17.62
CA ASP A 79 -19.19 10.17 16.99
C ASP A 79 -17.72 9.74 16.91
N ASP A 80 -17.42 8.56 17.45
CA ASP A 80 -16.13 7.92 17.31
C ASP A 80 -15.84 7.66 15.84
N VAL A 81 -14.66 8.08 15.36
CA VAL A 81 -14.23 7.80 14.00
C VAL A 81 -13.94 6.32 13.87
N THR A 82 -14.74 5.60 13.11
CA THR A 82 -14.57 4.16 12.85
C THR A 82 -13.92 3.88 11.51
N SER A 83 -13.39 2.67 11.35
CA SER A 83 -12.85 2.22 10.06
C SER A 83 -13.92 2.26 8.96
N GLU A 84 -15.15 1.89 9.28
CA GLU A 84 -16.28 1.90 8.36
C GLU A 84 -16.59 3.31 7.86
N PHE A 85 -16.55 4.30 8.74
CA PHE A 85 -16.74 5.70 8.37
C PHE A 85 -15.67 6.17 7.36
N VAL A 86 -14.40 5.88 7.63
CA VAL A 86 -13.31 6.30 6.73
C VAL A 86 -13.33 5.54 5.41
N ILE A 87 -13.71 4.26 5.43
CA ILE A 87 -13.94 3.47 4.21
C ILE A 87 -15.07 4.11 3.39
N GLY A 88 -16.16 4.51 4.04
CA GLY A 88 -17.25 5.25 3.39
C GLY A 88 -16.76 6.49 2.66
N LEU A 89 -15.90 7.29 3.29
CA LEU A 89 -15.31 8.48 2.65
C LEU A 89 -14.49 8.13 1.40
N LEU A 90 -13.75 7.01 1.41
CA LEU A 90 -13.00 6.54 0.24
C LEU A 90 -13.91 6.09 -0.90
N VAL A 91 -15.00 5.39 -0.58
CA VAL A 91 -16.01 4.96 -1.56
C VAL A 91 -16.75 6.17 -2.14
N ASP A 92 -17.20 7.10 -1.31
CA ASP A 92 -17.92 8.31 -1.73
C ASP A 92 -17.04 9.25 -2.58
N ALA A 93 -15.72 9.22 -2.34
CA ALA A 93 -14.77 9.96 -3.16
C ALA A 93 -14.41 9.23 -4.47
N GLY A 94 -14.88 7.99 -4.67
CA GLY A 94 -14.53 7.17 -5.82
C GLY A 94 -13.06 6.75 -5.87
N MET A 95 -12.46 6.58 -4.69
CA MET A 95 -11.09 6.05 -4.55
C MET A 95 -11.10 4.54 -4.32
N TRP A 96 -12.16 4.03 -3.72
CA TRP A 96 -12.41 2.60 -3.54
C TRP A 96 -13.77 2.23 -4.12
N GLU A 97 -13.89 1.03 -4.61
CA GLU A 97 -15.11 0.45 -5.13
C GLU A 97 -15.52 -0.76 -4.29
N LEU A 98 -16.79 -0.84 -3.91
CA LEU A 98 -17.34 -1.98 -3.21
C LEU A 98 -17.52 -3.14 -4.19
N VAL A 99 -16.95 -4.30 -3.86
CA VAL A 99 -17.09 -5.53 -4.64
C VAL A 99 -17.45 -6.69 -3.73
N ASP A 100 -17.78 -7.84 -4.31
CA ASP A 100 -18.04 -9.03 -3.51
C ASP A 100 -16.79 -9.44 -2.70
N GLY A 101 -16.96 -9.60 -1.41
CA GLY A 101 -15.88 -9.98 -0.48
C GLY A 101 -14.98 -8.84 0.02
N GLY A 102 -15.09 -7.61 -0.50
CA GLY A 102 -14.20 -6.53 -0.08
C GLY A 102 -14.32 -5.24 -0.88
N TYR A 103 -13.18 -4.61 -1.09
CA TYR A 103 -13.05 -3.37 -1.84
C TYR A 103 -11.93 -3.51 -2.87
N VAL A 104 -12.03 -2.76 -3.95
CA VAL A 104 -10.95 -2.59 -4.94
C VAL A 104 -10.55 -1.13 -4.96
N ILE A 105 -9.26 -0.88 -4.94
CA ILE A 105 -8.71 0.46 -5.15
C ILE A 105 -8.88 0.83 -6.61
N HIS A 106 -9.59 1.93 -6.86
CA HIS A 106 -9.83 2.47 -8.19
C HIS A 106 -8.49 2.80 -8.88
N ASP A 107 -8.36 2.46 -10.15
CA ASP A 107 -7.17 2.71 -10.98
C ASP A 107 -5.86 2.12 -10.42
N TYR A 108 -5.93 1.07 -9.54
CA TYR A 108 -4.72 0.48 -8.94
C TYR A 108 -3.71 0.05 -10.01
N GLN A 109 -4.17 -0.62 -11.06
CA GLN A 109 -3.31 -1.20 -12.09
C GLN A 109 -2.64 -0.15 -12.99
N ASP A 110 -3.20 1.06 -13.06
CA ASP A 110 -2.62 2.14 -13.86
C ASP A 110 -1.39 2.77 -13.19
N TYR A 111 -1.35 2.73 -11.86
CA TYR A 111 -0.30 3.39 -11.07
C TYR A 111 0.63 2.43 -10.35
N GLN A 112 0.19 1.21 -10.05
CA GLN A 112 0.96 0.22 -9.29
C GLN A 112 1.34 -0.98 -10.16
N PRO A 113 2.51 -1.60 -9.90
CA PRO A 113 2.86 -2.84 -10.56
C PRO A 113 1.89 -3.95 -10.17
N THR A 114 1.47 -4.71 -11.17
CA THR A 114 0.59 -5.87 -10.99
C THR A 114 1.36 -7.10 -10.54
N LYS A 115 0.65 -8.13 -10.08
CA LYS A 115 1.23 -9.44 -9.79
C LYS A 115 1.97 -10.01 -11.00
N ALA A 116 1.41 -9.84 -12.21
CA ALA A 116 2.02 -10.29 -13.45
C ALA A 116 3.36 -9.60 -13.72
N ASP A 117 3.47 -8.29 -13.44
CA ASP A 117 4.72 -7.54 -13.59
C ASP A 117 5.81 -8.07 -12.66
N PHE A 118 5.46 -8.37 -11.40
CA PHE A 118 6.40 -8.96 -10.44
C PHE A 118 6.88 -10.36 -10.87
N GLU A 119 5.99 -11.20 -11.40
CA GLU A 119 6.33 -12.53 -11.91
C GLU A 119 7.23 -12.42 -13.13
N ALA A 120 6.96 -11.51 -14.06
CA ALA A 120 7.79 -11.25 -15.23
C ALA A 120 9.19 -10.77 -14.83
N GLU A 121 9.28 -9.79 -13.92
CA GLU A 121 10.57 -9.28 -13.41
C GLU A 121 11.38 -10.37 -12.70
N ARG A 122 10.73 -11.19 -11.88
CA ARG A 122 11.36 -12.33 -11.21
C ARG A 122 11.94 -13.33 -12.19
N THR A 123 11.17 -13.68 -13.23
CA THR A 123 11.60 -14.61 -14.28
C THR A 123 12.80 -14.05 -15.04
N GLN A 124 12.76 -12.76 -15.40
CA GLN A 124 13.85 -12.09 -16.09
C GLN A 124 15.14 -12.06 -15.23
N LYS A 125 15.02 -11.72 -13.94
CA LYS A 125 16.17 -11.73 -12.99
C LYS A 125 16.77 -13.12 -12.85
N GLN A 126 15.93 -14.17 -12.78
CA GLN A 126 16.41 -15.55 -12.71
C GLN A 126 17.15 -15.96 -13.99
N ALA A 127 16.63 -15.61 -15.16
CA ALA A 127 17.28 -15.90 -16.43
C ALA A 127 18.63 -15.17 -16.56
N ALA A 128 18.68 -13.90 -16.20
CA ALA A 128 19.91 -13.11 -16.18
C ALA A 128 20.94 -13.68 -15.20
N GLY A 129 20.52 -14.10 -14.00
CA GLY A 129 21.38 -14.73 -13.00
C GLY A 129 21.98 -16.06 -13.50
N LYS A 130 21.17 -16.89 -14.14
CA LYS A 130 21.65 -18.15 -14.76
C LYS A 130 22.67 -17.87 -15.87
N ALA A 131 22.38 -16.92 -16.76
CA ALA A 131 23.31 -16.54 -17.84
C ALA A 131 24.63 -16.00 -17.28
N GLY A 132 24.57 -15.12 -16.29
CA GLY A 132 25.74 -14.59 -15.60
C GLY A 132 26.59 -15.68 -14.91
N GLY A 133 25.94 -16.62 -14.23
CA GLY A 133 26.60 -17.77 -13.60
C GLY A 133 27.36 -18.65 -14.60
N ILE A 134 26.73 -18.96 -15.75
CA ILE A 134 27.36 -19.73 -16.82
C ILE A 134 28.57 -18.98 -17.41
N ALA A 135 28.40 -17.66 -17.67
CA ALA A 135 29.49 -16.83 -18.19
C ALA A 135 30.69 -16.76 -17.22
N ALA A 136 30.42 -16.60 -15.92
CA ALA A 136 31.44 -16.59 -14.88
C ALA A 136 32.19 -17.94 -14.77
N ALA A 137 31.47 -19.06 -14.85
CA ALA A 137 32.06 -20.39 -14.84
C ALA A 137 32.97 -20.61 -16.05
N LYS A 138 32.49 -20.22 -17.27
CA LYS A 138 33.33 -20.28 -18.48
C LYS A 138 34.57 -19.41 -18.38
N ALA A 139 34.47 -18.21 -17.80
CA ALA A 139 35.63 -17.32 -17.60
C ALA A 139 36.66 -17.89 -16.62
N ARG A 140 36.20 -18.53 -15.54
CA ARG A 140 37.07 -19.23 -14.57
C ARG A 140 37.80 -20.41 -15.20
N ALA A 141 37.13 -21.23 -16.03
CA ALA A 141 37.70 -22.36 -16.70
C ALA A 141 38.80 -21.97 -17.73
N ARG A 142 38.72 -20.75 -18.28
CA ARG A 142 39.73 -20.22 -19.24
C ARG A 142 40.93 -19.55 -18.57
N ARG A 143 40.94 -19.41 -17.26
CA ARG A 143 42.09 -18.80 -16.56
C ARG A 143 43.22 -19.79 -16.47
N PRO A 144 44.43 -19.51 -17.07
CA PRO A 144 45.56 -20.40 -16.96
C PRO A 144 46.01 -20.49 -15.52
N LEU A 145 46.33 -21.69 -15.07
CA LEU A 145 46.97 -21.93 -13.78
C LEU A 145 48.30 -21.15 -13.77
N LYS A 146 48.37 -20.15 -12.90
CA LYS A 146 49.69 -19.52 -12.61
C LYS A 146 50.58 -20.57 -11.94
N ARG A 147 51.61 -21.00 -12.65
CA ARG A 147 52.72 -21.77 -12.08
C ARG A 147 53.58 -20.82 -11.24
#